data_036b266c82d88cd78bc5d3c2587c2340
#
_entry.id   036b266c82d88cd78bc5d3c2587c2340
#
_cell.length_a   1.000
_cell.length_b   1.000
_cell.length_c   1.000
_cell.angle_alpha   90.00
_cell.angle_beta   90.00
_cell.angle_gamma   90.00
#
_symmetry.space_group_name_H-M   'P 1'
#
loop_
_entity.id
_entity.type
_entity.pdbx_description
1 polymer ?
#
loop_
_entity_poly.entity_id
_entity_poly.type
_entity_poly.pdbx_seq_one_letter_code
_entity_poly.pdbx_strand_id
1 'polypeptide(L)'
;MNANQVFTILQTHVPASSLEYCFTLWKTSPFELKITRSRQTKVGDFTSRHTRRHPRITLNNDLNPYLFLVTYVHEVAHLHVYLQFGNRVDPHGEKWRSTF
;
A
#
# COMPACT_ATOMS: atom_id res chain seq x y z
N MET A 1 -2.90 6.17 12.73
CA MET A 1 -1.47 5.78 12.63
C MET A 1 -0.64 7.01 12.31
N ASN A 2 0.48 7.20 12.99
CA ASN A 2 1.29 8.40 12.80
C ASN A 2 2.50 8.14 11.88
N ALA A 3 3.16 9.23 11.47
CA ALA A 3 4.27 9.15 10.53
C ALA A 3 5.44 8.31 11.07
N ASN A 4 5.74 8.39 12.37
CA ASN A 4 6.84 7.61 12.94
C ASN A 4 6.59 6.12 12.87
N GLN A 5 5.35 5.70 13.10
CA GLN A 5 4.97 4.29 13.00
C GLN A 5 5.14 3.78 11.57
N VAL A 6 4.67 4.55 10.59
CA VAL A 6 4.80 4.17 9.18
C VAL A 6 6.26 4.12 8.75
N PHE A 7 7.04 5.14 9.12
CA PHE A 7 8.45 5.17 8.79
C PHE A 7 9.19 3.95 9.34
N THR A 8 8.93 3.58 10.59
CA THR A 8 9.57 2.41 11.21
C THR A 8 9.20 1.12 10.47
N ILE A 9 7.93 0.95 10.11
CA ILE A 9 7.50 -0.23 9.36
C ILE A 9 8.20 -0.28 8.00
N LEU A 10 8.20 0.81 7.27
CA LEU A 10 8.83 0.86 5.95
C LEU A 10 10.34 0.61 6.05
N GLN A 11 11.00 1.23 7.02
CA GLN A 11 12.44 1.03 7.22
C GLN A 11 12.79 -0.42 7.47
N THR A 12 11.93 -1.16 8.15
CA THR A 12 12.14 -2.58 8.46
C THR A 12 12.00 -3.45 7.22
N HIS A 13 11.13 -3.07 6.28
CA HIS A 13 10.69 -3.99 5.23
C HIS A 13 11.18 -3.66 3.81
N VAL A 14 11.28 -2.39 3.44
CA VAL A 14 11.67 -2.02 2.07
C VAL A 14 13.19 -1.93 1.93
N PRO A 15 13.72 -2.01 0.70
CA PRO A 15 15.12 -1.69 0.47
C PRO A 15 15.43 -0.26 0.96
N ALA A 16 16.60 -0.06 1.55
CA ALA A 16 16.98 1.24 2.11
C ALA A 16 16.87 2.37 1.10
N SER A 17 17.25 2.12 -0.15
CA SER A 17 17.19 3.11 -1.23
C SER A 17 15.77 3.52 -1.63
N SER A 18 14.76 2.74 -1.23
CA SER A 18 13.35 3.00 -1.56
C SER A 18 12.56 3.62 -0.41
N LEU A 19 13.18 3.77 0.76
CA LEU A 19 12.47 4.20 1.96
C LEU A 19 11.83 5.57 1.80
N GLU A 20 12.58 6.53 1.30
CA GLU A 20 12.09 7.90 1.13
C GLU A 20 10.92 7.96 0.14
N TYR A 21 11.04 7.24 -0.97
CA TYR A 21 9.97 7.16 -1.96
C TYR A 21 8.69 6.57 -1.37
N CYS A 22 8.82 5.46 -0.66
CA CYS A 22 7.65 4.79 -0.04
C CYS A 22 7.00 5.67 1.02
N PHE A 23 7.81 6.36 1.82
CA PHE A 23 7.29 7.25 2.85
C PHE A 23 6.59 8.47 2.23
N THR A 24 7.12 9.00 1.14
CA THR A 24 6.49 10.11 0.41
C THR A 24 5.13 9.70 -0.15
N LEU A 25 5.01 8.48 -0.67
CA LEU A 25 3.71 7.96 -1.12
C LEU A 25 2.69 7.98 0.01
N TRP A 26 3.09 7.53 1.20
CA TRP A 26 2.19 7.55 2.36
C TRP A 26 1.81 8.96 2.77
N LYS A 27 2.76 9.90 2.80
CA LYS A 27 2.49 11.29 3.19
C LYS A 27 1.52 11.98 2.23
N THR A 28 1.60 11.64 0.96
CA THR A 28 0.76 12.24 -0.08
C THR A 28 -0.70 11.82 0.08
N SER A 29 -0.95 10.56 0.40
CA SER A 29 -2.30 10.04 0.58
C SER A 29 -2.29 9.03 1.72
N PRO A 30 -2.34 9.50 2.97
CA PRO A 30 -2.18 8.63 4.13
C PRO A 30 -3.23 7.52 4.20
N PHE A 31 -2.79 6.37 4.67
CA PHE A 31 -3.62 5.19 4.87
C PHE A 31 -3.12 4.44 6.10
N GLU A 32 -3.91 3.48 6.58
CA GLU A 32 -3.47 2.57 7.63
C GLU A 32 -2.60 1.48 7.00
N LEU A 33 -1.37 1.36 7.44
CA LEU A 33 -0.44 0.33 7.00
C LEU A 33 -0.37 -0.77 8.06
N LYS A 34 -0.73 -1.99 7.69
CA LYS A 34 -0.72 -3.12 8.61
C LYS A 34 0.11 -4.27 8.05
N ILE A 35 1.03 -4.77 8.87
CA ILE A 35 1.81 -5.96 8.54
C ILE A 35 1.10 -7.17 9.15
N THR A 36 0.84 -8.18 8.33
CA THR A 36 0.07 -9.35 8.72
C THR A 36 0.92 -10.60 8.70
N ARG A 37 0.42 -11.66 9.31
CA ARG A 37 1.02 -13.00 9.15
C ARG A 37 0.95 -13.39 7.68
N SER A 38 1.87 -14.27 7.27
CA SER A 38 1.89 -14.80 5.92
C SER A 38 0.54 -15.43 5.56
N ARG A 39 0.02 -15.05 4.40
CA ARG A 39 -1.23 -15.58 3.85
C ARG A 39 -0.90 -16.35 2.58
N GLN A 40 -1.61 -17.48 2.35
CA GLN A 40 -1.33 -18.32 1.20
C GLN A 40 -1.91 -17.77 -0.11
N THR A 41 -2.99 -17.01 -0.02
CA THR A 41 -3.74 -16.58 -1.20
C THR A 41 -3.41 -15.17 -1.67
N LYS A 42 -2.68 -14.41 -0.87
CA LYS A 42 -2.28 -13.05 -1.26
C LYS A 42 -1.08 -12.58 -0.46
N VAL A 43 -0.30 -11.67 -1.03
CA VAL A 43 0.87 -11.09 -0.37
C VAL A 43 0.57 -9.68 0.17
N GLY A 44 -0.41 -9.00 -0.40
CA GLY A 44 -0.87 -7.70 0.05
C GLY A 44 -2.35 -7.51 -0.28
N ASP A 45 -2.94 -6.47 0.29
CA ASP A 45 -4.36 -6.18 0.07
C ASP A 45 -4.65 -4.71 0.31
N PHE A 46 -5.57 -4.17 -0.46
CA PHE A 46 -6.11 -2.83 -0.26
C PHE A 46 -7.59 -2.95 0.10
N THR A 47 -7.99 -2.30 1.20
CA THR A 47 -9.38 -2.23 1.63
C THR A 47 -9.81 -0.78 1.62
N SER A 48 -10.89 -0.49 0.92
CA SER A 48 -11.47 0.84 0.93
C SER A 48 -12.11 1.14 2.30
N ARG A 49 -12.47 2.39 2.52
CA ARG A 49 -12.98 2.85 3.81
C ARG A 49 -14.40 2.42 4.13
N HIS A 50 -15.01 1.50 3.39
CA HIS A 50 -16.39 1.07 3.65
C HIS A 50 -16.60 0.52 5.06
N THR A 51 -15.60 -0.22 5.56
CA THR A 51 -15.67 -0.83 6.88
C THR A 51 -14.80 -0.10 7.90
N ARG A 52 -14.07 0.94 7.46
CA ARG A 52 -13.13 1.66 8.29
C ARG A 52 -13.15 3.14 7.95
N ARG A 53 -12.72 3.95 8.92
CA ARG A 53 -12.63 5.39 8.76
C ARG A 53 -11.61 5.79 7.68
N HIS A 54 -10.53 5.02 7.54
CA HIS A 54 -9.46 5.28 6.59
C HIS A 54 -9.22 4.06 5.71
N PRO A 55 -8.72 4.24 4.48
CA PRO A 55 -8.26 3.12 3.68
C PRO A 55 -7.16 2.35 4.40
N ARG A 56 -7.06 1.06 4.14
CA ARG A 56 -6.06 0.20 4.73
C ARG A 56 -5.31 -0.57 3.66
N ILE A 57 -3.99 -0.64 3.79
CA ILE A 57 -3.14 -1.52 3.01
C ILE A 57 -2.50 -2.52 3.96
N THR A 58 -2.58 -3.81 3.62
CA THR A 58 -1.94 -4.88 4.40
C THR A 58 -0.88 -5.55 3.56
N LEU A 59 0.20 -5.99 4.22
CA LEU A 59 1.29 -6.71 3.57
C LEU A 59 1.73 -7.85 4.49
N ASN A 60 2.07 -8.99 3.89
CA ASN A 60 2.58 -10.12 4.64
C ASN A 60 3.96 -9.80 5.23
N ASN A 61 4.24 -10.35 6.41
CA ASN A 61 5.47 -10.05 7.15
C ASN A 61 6.70 -10.81 6.66
N ASP A 62 6.53 -11.79 5.76
CA ASP A 62 7.60 -12.68 5.32
C ASP A 62 8.10 -12.37 3.90
N LEU A 63 7.76 -11.22 3.35
CA LEU A 63 8.20 -10.83 2.02
C LEU A 63 9.65 -10.34 2.07
N ASN A 64 10.46 -10.72 1.07
CA ASN A 64 11.77 -10.11 0.93
C ASN A 64 11.60 -8.61 0.59
N PRO A 65 12.64 -7.78 0.78
CA PRO A 65 12.50 -6.34 0.61
C PRO A 65 11.99 -5.91 -0.77
N TYR A 66 12.42 -6.58 -1.83
CA TYR A 66 12.01 -6.21 -3.19
C TYR A 66 10.55 -6.58 -3.44
N LEU A 67 10.13 -7.75 -3.01
CA LEU A 67 8.73 -8.16 -3.15
C LEU A 67 7.84 -7.26 -2.28
N PHE A 68 8.29 -6.91 -1.08
CA PHE A 68 7.56 -5.96 -0.24
C PHE A 68 7.38 -4.64 -0.97
N LEU A 69 8.44 -4.09 -1.55
CA LEU A 69 8.40 -2.83 -2.29
C LEU A 69 7.40 -2.89 -3.44
N VAL A 70 7.50 -3.92 -4.28
CA VAL A 70 6.62 -4.07 -5.45
C VAL A 70 5.16 -4.19 -5.00
N THR A 71 4.91 -4.99 -3.98
CA THR A 71 3.55 -5.19 -3.46
C THR A 71 3.01 -3.90 -2.84
N TYR A 72 3.83 -3.19 -2.08
CA TYR A 72 3.45 -1.91 -1.48
C TYR A 72 3.03 -0.90 -2.55
N VAL A 73 3.86 -0.72 -3.58
CA VAL A 73 3.55 0.21 -4.67
C VAL A 73 2.27 -0.21 -5.40
N HIS A 74 2.09 -1.51 -5.62
CA HIS A 74 0.88 -2.04 -6.25
C HIS A 74 -0.38 -1.69 -5.45
N GLU A 75 -0.35 -1.87 -4.13
CA GLU A 75 -1.51 -1.56 -3.29
C GLU A 75 -1.74 -0.05 -3.18
N VAL A 76 -0.69 0.76 -3.16
CA VAL A 76 -0.81 2.21 -3.22
C VAL A 76 -1.44 2.65 -4.53
N ALA A 77 -1.14 1.96 -5.63
CA ALA A 77 -1.79 2.24 -6.92
C ALA A 77 -3.30 2.01 -6.83
N HIS A 78 -3.74 0.94 -6.19
CA HIS A 78 -5.17 0.71 -5.97
C HIS A 78 -5.80 1.83 -5.14
N LEU A 79 -5.10 2.29 -4.10
CA LEU A 79 -5.56 3.42 -3.29
C LEU A 79 -5.75 4.68 -4.14
N HIS A 80 -4.78 5.01 -4.99
CA HIS A 80 -4.85 6.20 -5.82
C HIS A 80 -6.01 6.13 -6.83
N VAL A 81 -6.21 4.97 -7.44
CA VAL A 81 -7.34 4.76 -8.34
C VAL A 81 -8.66 4.94 -7.59
N TYR A 82 -8.77 4.36 -6.40
CA TYR A 82 -9.96 4.51 -5.57
C TYR A 82 -10.22 5.99 -5.22
N LEU A 83 -9.19 6.74 -4.84
CA LEU A 83 -9.33 8.14 -4.47
C LEU A 83 -9.78 9.01 -5.65
N GLN A 84 -9.35 8.68 -6.87
CA GLN A 84 -9.70 9.43 -8.07
C GLN A 84 -11.03 9.03 -8.67
N PHE A 85 -11.37 7.76 -8.66
CA PHE A 85 -12.49 7.21 -9.45
C PHE A 85 -13.52 6.46 -8.62
N GLY A 86 -13.24 6.19 -7.36
CA GLY A 86 -14.13 5.40 -6.50
C GLY A 86 -14.10 3.93 -6.84
N ASN A 87 -15.13 3.17 -6.41
CA ASN A 87 -15.20 1.72 -6.57
C ASN A 87 -15.69 1.25 -7.94
N ARG A 88 -15.95 2.18 -8.87
CA ARG A 88 -16.59 1.87 -10.17
C ARG A 88 -15.56 1.50 -11.24
N VAL A 89 -14.30 1.47 -10.92
CA VAL A 89 -13.21 1.29 -11.89
C VAL A 89 -12.62 -0.10 -11.71
N ASP A 90 -12.32 -0.77 -12.84
CA ASP A 90 -11.56 -2.01 -12.83
C ASP A 90 -10.19 -1.75 -12.20
N PRO A 91 -9.81 -2.46 -11.12
CA PRO A 91 -8.56 -2.24 -10.41
C PRO A 91 -7.31 -2.31 -11.27
N HIS A 92 -7.31 -3.08 -12.35
CA HIS A 92 -6.14 -3.24 -13.24
C HIS A 92 -6.41 -2.74 -14.65
N GLY A 93 -7.42 -1.86 -14.81
CA GLY A 93 -7.77 -1.30 -16.10
C GLY A 93 -6.90 -0.12 -16.51
N GLU A 94 -7.33 0.54 -17.58
CA GLU A 94 -6.61 1.66 -18.18
C GLU A 94 -6.38 2.80 -17.18
N LYS A 95 -7.36 3.10 -16.33
CA LYS A 95 -7.23 4.21 -15.38
C LYS A 95 -6.18 3.93 -14.30
N TRP A 96 -6.05 2.67 -13.89
CA TRP A 96 -4.98 2.29 -12.98
C TRP A 96 -3.61 2.50 -13.63
N ARG A 97 -3.45 2.07 -14.89
CA ARG A 97 -2.19 2.24 -15.62
C ARG A 97 -1.86 3.71 -15.86
N SER A 98 -2.87 4.56 -16.06
CA SER A 98 -2.68 6.00 -16.25
C SER A 98 -2.23 6.69 -14.97
N THR A 99 -2.56 6.15 -13.79
CA THR A 99 -2.18 6.71 -12.50
C THR A 99 -0.70 6.43 -12.21
N PHE A 100 -0.20 5.30 -12.64
CA PHE A 100 1.16 4.83 -12.43
C PHE A 100 1.82 4.43 -13.75
#